data_352fc744d5c8cb092ae85d8d849df35a
#
_entry.id   352fc744d5c8cb092ae85d8d849df35a
#
_cell.length_a   1.000
_cell.length_b   1.000
_cell.length_c   1.000
_cell.angle_alpha   90.00
_cell.angle_beta   90.00
_cell.angle_gamma   90.00
#
_symmetry.space_group_name_H-M   'P 1'
#
loop_
_entity.id
_entity.type
_entity.pdbx_description
1 polymer ?
#
loop_
_entity_poly.entity_id
_entity_poly.type
_entity_poly.pdbx_seq_one_letter_code
_entity_poly.pdbx_strand_id
1 'polypeptide(L)'
;DCSSIFELAAAGERLYQIMDWRLTLGPGALVSDRAVRSVQVYPLGYPPEMNTRLKRAVVRRNADEFSGCMTELMAVCQKEYHDPKEIKENILIFLWTIVNTAREYIALEESGLKLQSVLAEVMNAFTWEKMERILQVLFDFVIREKKDSRRKLSPLIQKAKRLIEEYYGSQITLEEAARQLSVSPEYLS
;
A
#
# COMPACT_ATOMS: atom_id res chain seq x y z
N ASP A 1 -27.04 28.54 -7.87
CA ASP A 1 -27.37 29.79 -7.18
C ASP A 1 -27.85 29.45 -5.77
N CYS A 2 -27.21 30.01 -4.74
CA CYS A 2 -27.62 29.86 -3.35
C CYS A 2 -28.34 31.13 -2.93
N SER A 3 -29.59 31.02 -2.47
CA SER A 3 -30.41 32.17 -2.07
C SER A 3 -30.30 32.48 -0.55
N SER A 4 -29.71 31.56 0.23
CA SER A 4 -29.52 31.73 1.67
C SER A 4 -28.20 31.16 2.16
N ILE A 5 -27.72 31.59 3.33
CA ILE A 5 -26.49 31.08 3.97
C ILE A 5 -26.62 29.59 4.36
N PHE A 6 -27.83 29.11 4.62
CA PHE A 6 -28.11 27.71 4.92
C PHE A 6 -27.97 26.81 3.68
N GLU A 7 -28.33 27.35 2.51
CA GLU A 7 -28.14 26.66 1.22
C GLU A 7 -26.65 26.57 0.85
N LEU A 8 -25.84 27.54 1.28
CA LEU A 8 -24.40 27.56 1.04
C LEU A 8 -23.70 26.38 1.71
N ALA A 9 -24.04 26.06 2.96
CA ALA A 9 -23.49 24.91 3.67
C ALA A 9 -23.86 23.59 2.95
N ALA A 10 -25.13 23.40 2.61
CA ALA A 10 -25.58 22.22 1.88
C ALA A 10 -24.99 22.10 0.46
N ALA A 11 -24.75 23.24 -0.20
CA ALA A 11 -24.05 23.27 -1.48
C ALA A 11 -22.57 22.88 -1.33
N GLY A 12 -21.90 23.35 -0.26
CA GLY A 12 -20.53 22.99 0.08
C GLY A 12 -20.37 21.48 0.30
N GLU A 13 -21.28 20.87 1.07
CA GLU A 13 -21.28 19.43 1.29
C GLU A 13 -21.47 18.64 -0.02
N ARG A 14 -22.42 19.05 -0.85
CA ARG A 14 -22.63 18.43 -2.18
C ARG A 14 -21.40 18.57 -3.07
N LEU A 15 -20.76 19.73 -3.10
CA LEU A 15 -19.53 19.94 -3.87
C LEU A 15 -18.42 19.03 -3.35
N TYR A 16 -18.28 18.90 -2.04
CA TYR A 16 -17.28 18.01 -1.46
C TYR A 16 -17.47 16.55 -1.87
N GLN A 17 -18.73 16.09 -1.88
CA GLN A 17 -19.08 14.72 -2.29
C GLN A 17 -18.75 14.42 -3.76
N ILE A 18 -18.81 15.42 -4.64
CA ILE A 18 -18.50 15.23 -6.07
C ILE A 18 -17.02 15.53 -6.41
N MET A 19 -16.23 16.03 -5.47
CA MET A 19 -14.82 16.35 -5.74
C MET A 19 -13.99 15.15 -6.16
N ASP A 20 -14.32 13.96 -5.70
CA ASP A 20 -13.67 12.72 -6.08
C ASP A 20 -13.74 12.46 -7.60
N TRP A 21 -14.76 12.99 -8.28
CA TRP A 21 -14.92 12.86 -9.73
C TRP A 21 -13.81 13.53 -10.55
N ARG A 22 -12.95 14.31 -9.92
CA ARG A 22 -11.72 14.79 -10.56
C ARG A 22 -10.75 13.66 -10.91
N LEU A 23 -10.80 12.54 -10.17
CA LEU A 23 -10.03 11.34 -10.51
C LEU A 23 -10.51 10.72 -11.82
N THR A 24 -11.83 10.72 -12.04
CA THR A 24 -12.46 10.16 -13.26
C THR A 24 -12.40 11.13 -14.44
N LEU A 25 -12.75 12.40 -14.22
CA LEU A 25 -12.86 13.40 -15.27
C LEU A 25 -11.51 13.96 -15.74
N GLY A 26 -10.47 13.76 -14.91
CA GLY A 26 -9.11 14.21 -15.21
C GLY A 26 -8.81 15.66 -14.83
N PRO A 27 -7.55 16.09 -15.05
CA PRO A 27 -7.08 17.42 -14.70
C PRO A 27 -7.74 18.48 -15.60
N GLY A 28 -8.12 19.61 -14.99
CA GLY A 28 -8.74 20.73 -15.69
C GLY A 28 -10.24 20.58 -15.98
N ALA A 29 -10.84 19.42 -15.72
CA ALA A 29 -12.27 19.25 -15.89
C ALA A 29 -13.08 20.05 -14.86
N LEU A 30 -14.18 20.67 -15.34
CA LEU A 30 -15.16 21.30 -14.46
C LEU A 30 -16.07 20.22 -13.83
N VAL A 31 -15.89 19.98 -12.53
CA VAL A 31 -16.74 19.05 -11.79
C VAL A 31 -18.04 19.73 -11.44
N SER A 32 -19.15 19.21 -11.92
CA SER A 32 -20.49 19.67 -11.63
C SER A 32 -21.45 18.49 -11.60
N ASP A 33 -22.61 18.62 -10.93
CA ASP A 33 -23.65 17.59 -10.92
C ASP A 33 -24.05 17.14 -12.33
N ARG A 34 -24.11 18.07 -13.27
CA ARG A 34 -24.43 17.77 -14.66
C ARG A 34 -23.34 16.95 -15.34
N ALA A 35 -22.07 17.35 -15.16
CA ALA A 35 -20.93 16.63 -15.72
C ALA A 35 -20.88 15.20 -15.17
N VAL A 36 -21.01 15.04 -13.85
CA VAL A 36 -21.00 13.72 -13.18
C VAL A 36 -22.11 12.82 -13.71
N ARG A 37 -23.34 13.32 -13.83
CA ARG A 37 -24.50 12.53 -14.33
C ARG A 37 -24.39 12.16 -15.81
N SER A 38 -23.59 12.87 -16.59
CA SER A 38 -23.43 12.62 -18.02
C SER A 38 -22.33 11.62 -18.35
N VAL A 39 -21.49 11.25 -17.35
CA VAL A 39 -20.39 10.29 -17.54
C VAL A 39 -20.94 8.86 -17.51
N GLN A 40 -20.65 8.12 -18.56
CA GLN A 40 -20.82 6.67 -18.55
C GLN A 40 -19.59 6.04 -17.89
N VAL A 41 -19.79 5.40 -16.73
CA VAL A 41 -18.74 4.70 -16.01
C VAL A 41 -18.69 3.23 -16.39
N TYR A 42 -17.49 2.67 -16.34
CA TYR A 42 -17.22 1.27 -16.56
C TYR A 42 -16.71 0.62 -15.27
N PRO A 43 -17.07 -0.65 -14.99
CA PRO A 43 -16.58 -1.34 -13.81
C PRO A 43 -15.06 -1.42 -13.78
N LEU A 44 -14.46 -1.17 -12.63
CA LEU A 44 -13.02 -1.25 -12.42
C LEU A 44 -12.67 -2.56 -11.68
N GLY A 45 -12.11 -3.51 -12.40
CA GLY A 45 -11.58 -4.74 -11.79
C GLY A 45 -10.16 -4.54 -11.26
N TYR A 46 -9.88 -5.10 -10.09
CA TYR A 46 -8.51 -5.20 -9.59
C TYR A 46 -7.78 -6.34 -10.30
N PRO A 47 -6.55 -6.13 -10.86
CA PRO A 47 -5.84 -7.18 -11.59
C PRO A 47 -5.53 -8.39 -10.68
N PRO A 48 -5.96 -9.63 -11.04
CA PRO A 48 -5.89 -10.79 -10.13
C PRO A 48 -4.48 -11.13 -9.66
N GLU A 49 -3.49 -11.00 -10.55
CA GLU A 49 -2.09 -11.34 -10.25
C GLU A 49 -1.33 -10.21 -9.55
N MET A 50 -1.90 -9.02 -9.49
CA MET A 50 -1.26 -7.84 -8.92
C MET A 50 -0.81 -8.07 -7.48
N ASN A 51 -1.66 -8.66 -6.63
CA ASN A 51 -1.33 -8.92 -5.23
C ASN A 51 -0.13 -9.86 -5.08
N THR A 52 -0.05 -10.91 -5.91
CA THR A 52 1.07 -11.87 -5.85
C THR A 52 2.38 -11.21 -6.27
N ARG A 53 2.36 -10.45 -7.35
CA ARG A 53 3.52 -9.71 -7.84
C ARG A 53 3.96 -8.65 -6.84
N LEU A 54 3.02 -7.88 -6.31
CA LEU A 54 3.27 -6.82 -5.32
C LEU A 54 3.87 -7.39 -4.03
N LYS A 55 3.31 -8.48 -3.48
CA LYS A 55 3.88 -9.17 -2.31
C LYS A 55 5.32 -9.60 -2.56
N ARG A 56 5.58 -10.21 -3.71
CA ARG A 56 6.94 -10.63 -4.08
C ARG A 56 7.88 -9.44 -4.19
N ALA A 57 7.45 -8.34 -4.81
CA ALA A 57 8.22 -7.11 -4.93
C ALA A 57 8.57 -6.50 -3.57
N VAL A 58 7.61 -6.46 -2.65
CA VAL A 58 7.79 -5.97 -1.26
C VAL A 58 8.78 -6.85 -0.50
N VAL A 59 8.60 -8.18 -0.50
CA VAL A 59 9.46 -9.13 0.21
C VAL A 59 10.90 -9.08 -0.30
N ARG A 60 11.07 -9.03 -1.62
CA ARG A 60 12.39 -8.96 -2.27
C ARG A 60 12.97 -7.55 -2.30
N ARG A 61 12.19 -6.55 -1.93
CA ARG A 61 12.52 -5.13 -2.06
C ARG A 61 12.98 -4.80 -3.49
N ASN A 62 12.28 -5.36 -4.46
CA ASN A 62 12.57 -5.14 -5.87
C ASN A 62 11.87 -3.86 -6.34
N ALA A 63 12.67 -2.79 -6.51
CA ALA A 63 12.19 -1.47 -6.91
C ALA A 63 11.50 -1.48 -8.28
N ASP A 64 12.06 -2.19 -9.25
CA ASP A 64 11.54 -2.22 -10.63
C ASP A 64 10.18 -2.93 -10.69
N GLU A 65 10.08 -4.09 -10.02
CA GLU A 65 8.84 -4.85 -9.97
C GLU A 65 7.74 -4.10 -9.20
N PHE A 66 8.09 -3.41 -8.08
CA PHE A 66 7.17 -2.59 -7.33
C PHE A 66 6.67 -1.40 -8.17
N SER A 67 7.59 -0.67 -8.81
CA SER A 67 7.26 0.45 -9.70
C SER A 67 6.39 -0.01 -10.88
N GLY A 68 6.68 -1.18 -11.45
CA GLY A 68 5.85 -1.79 -12.48
C GLY A 68 4.42 -2.06 -12.02
N CYS A 69 4.23 -2.62 -10.82
CA CYS A 69 2.90 -2.81 -10.24
C CYS A 69 2.16 -1.48 -10.01
N MET A 70 2.86 -0.46 -9.52
CA MET A 70 2.28 0.86 -9.30
C MET A 70 1.84 1.51 -10.62
N THR A 71 2.68 1.47 -11.65
CA THR A 71 2.38 2.01 -12.98
C THR A 71 1.18 1.28 -13.62
N GLU A 72 1.13 -0.05 -13.50
CA GLU A 72 0.03 -0.84 -14.03
C GLU A 72 -1.30 -0.52 -13.33
N LEU A 73 -1.30 -0.41 -11.98
CA LEU A 73 -2.48 0.00 -11.24
C LEU A 73 -3.00 1.37 -11.69
N MET A 74 -2.11 2.34 -11.81
CA MET A 74 -2.46 3.69 -12.26
C MET A 74 -3.01 3.68 -13.69
N ALA A 75 -2.37 2.93 -14.58
CA ALA A 75 -2.82 2.80 -15.96
C ALA A 75 -4.22 2.17 -16.08
N VAL A 76 -4.50 1.14 -15.30
CA VAL A 76 -5.83 0.50 -15.26
C VAL A 76 -6.89 1.46 -14.74
N CYS A 77 -6.59 2.19 -13.66
CA CYS A 77 -7.52 3.17 -13.10
C CYS A 77 -7.77 4.40 -14.00
N GLN A 78 -6.86 4.71 -14.92
CA GLN A 78 -6.95 5.89 -15.80
C GLN A 78 -7.38 5.55 -17.24
N LYS A 79 -7.53 4.26 -17.56
CA LYS A 79 -7.80 3.82 -18.93
C LYS A 79 -9.16 4.25 -19.42
N GLU A 80 -10.17 4.19 -18.57
CA GLU A 80 -11.57 4.48 -18.85
C GLU A 80 -12.17 5.32 -17.72
N TYR A 81 -13.40 5.78 -17.89
CA TYR A 81 -14.14 6.45 -16.81
C TYR A 81 -14.66 5.42 -15.82
N HIS A 82 -14.10 5.42 -14.61
CA HIS A 82 -14.52 4.56 -13.52
C HIS A 82 -15.16 5.37 -12.39
N ASP A 83 -15.99 4.73 -11.56
CA ASP A 83 -16.50 5.38 -10.36
C ASP A 83 -15.28 5.73 -9.43
N PRO A 84 -15.18 6.97 -8.95
CA PRO A 84 -14.09 7.36 -8.05
C PRO A 84 -13.97 6.49 -6.81
N LYS A 85 -15.08 5.91 -6.33
CA LYS A 85 -15.07 4.97 -5.20
C LYS A 85 -14.31 3.70 -5.55
N GLU A 86 -14.60 3.12 -6.73
CA GLU A 86 -13.89 1.93 -7.21
C GLU A 86 -12.39 2.21 -7.41
N ILE A 87 -12.04 3.40 -7.90
CA ILE A 87 -10.64 3.83 -8.01
C ILE A 87 -9.98 3.82 -6.62
N LYS A 88 -10.60 4.49 -5.63
CA LYS A 88 -10.08 4.53 -4.26
C LYS A 88 -10.01 3.15 -3.62
N GLU A 89 -11.01 2.30 -3.82
CA GLU A 89 -11.01 0.91 -3.33
C GLU A 89 -9.85 0.11 -3.89
N ASN A 90 -9.57 0.20 -5.18
CA ASN A 90 -8.41 -0.47 -5.81
C ASN A 90 -7.08 0.01 -5.24
N ILE A 91 -6.93 1.32 -5.04
CA ILE A 91 -5.76 1.91 -4.39
C ILE A 91 -5.63 1.42 -2.93
N LEU A 92 -6.73 1.33 -2.19
CA LEU A 92 -6.74 0.83 -0.81
C LEU A 92 -6.35 -0.65 -0.73
N ILE A 93 -6.81 -1.49 -1.67
CA ILE A 93 -6.40 -2.90 -1.76
C ILE A 93 -4.89 -3.00 -1.99
N PHE A 94 -4.36 -2.19 -2.90
CA PHE A 94 -2.92 -2.13 -3.19
C PHE A 94 -2.12 -1.73 -1.94
N LEU A 95 -2.51 -0.65 -1.27
CA LEU A 95 -1.90 -0.16 -0.04
C LEU A 95 -1.94 -1.22 1.08
N TRP A 96 -3.11 -1.84 1.27
CA TRP A 96 -3.30 -2.88 2.27
C TRP A 96 -2.40 -4.08 2.04
N THR A 97 -2.22 -4.47 0.79
CA THR A 97 -1.30 -5.54 0.41
C THR A 97 0.15 -5.19 0.76
N ILE A 98 0.59 -3.95 0.48
CA ILE A 98 1.94 -3.48 0.85
C ILE A 98 2.12 -3.52 2.37
N VAL A 99 1.19 -2.91 3.10
CA VAL A 99 1.29 -2.77 4.56
C VAL A 99 1.29 -4.12 5.26
N ASN A 100 0.39 -5.03 4.89
CA ASN A 100 0.34 -6.36 5.51
C ASN A 100 1.61 -7.16 5.20
N THR A 101 2.07 -7.13 3.95
CA THR A 101 3.31 -7.80 3.57
C THR A 101 4.51 -7.21 4.31
N ALA A 102 4.57 -5.88 4.42
CA ALA A 102 5.66 -5.22 5.11
C ALA A 102 5.62 -5.45 6.64
N ARG A 103 4.44 -5.54 7.26
CA ARG A 103 4.30 -5.93 8.68
C ARG A 103 4.85 -7.32 8.95
N GLU A 104 4.58 -8.26 8.06
CA GLU A 104 5.05 -9.64 8.18
C GLU A 104 6.57 -9.75 8.07
N TYR A 105 7.20 -8.93 7.21
CA TYR A 105 8.62 -9.07 6.87
C TYR A 105 9.53 -7.92 7.32
N ILE A 106 8.99 -6.75 7.70
CA ILE A 106 9.79 -5.51 7.91
C ILE A 106 9.58 -4.87 9.30
N ALA A 107 8.80 -5.47 10.21
CA ALA A 107 8.54 -4.91 11.56
C ALA A 107 8.07 -3.44 11.53
N LEU A 108 7.00 -3.16 10.79
CA LEU A 108 6.45 -1.81 10.53
C LEU A 108 6.07 -0.99 11.79
N GLU A 109 5.84 -1.65 12.92
CA GLU A 109 5.43 -0.98 14.16
C GLU A 109 6.50 -0.02 14.71
N GLU A 110 7.76 -0.24 14.37
CA GLU A 110 8.89 0.61 14.79
C GLU A 110 9.21 1.74 13.81
N SER A 111 8.62 1.73 12.62
CA SER A 111 9.04 2.58 11.50
C SER A 111 8.37 3.96 11.42
N GLY A 112 7.45 4.25 12.33
CA GLY A 112 6.77 5.56 12.39
C GLY A 112 5.74 5.82 11.27
N LEU A 113 5.50 4.88 10.36
CA LEU A 113 4.44 5.01 9.35
C LEU A 113 3.07 4.93 10.00
N LYS A 114 2.39 6.07 10.13
CA LYS A 114 1.03 6.13 10.62
C LYS A 114 0.07 5.70 9.52
N LEU A 115 -0.23 4.40 9.44
CA LEU A 115 -1.12 3.82 8.43
C LEU A 115 -2.46 4.57 8.33
N GLN A 116 -3.04 4.96 9.47
CA GLN A 116 -4.30 5.72 9.51
C GLN A 116 -4.19 7.06 8.75
N SER A 117 -3.03 7.75 8.85
CA SER A 117 -2.80 8.98 8.11
C SER A 117 -2.74 8.71 6.60
N VAL A 118 -2.07 7.65 6.18
CA VAL A 118 -1.97 7.29 4.75
C VAL A 118 -3.33 6.93 4.17
N LEU A 119 -4.14 6.15 4.90
CA LEU A 119 -5.51 5.82 4.48
C LEU A 119 -6.38 7.08 4.37
N ALA A 120 -6.30 7.97 5.36
CA ALA A 120 -7.02 9.25 5.33
C ALA A 120 -6.57 10.12 4.15
N GLU A 121 -5.28 10.15 3.83
CA GLU A 121 -4.76 10.89 2.68
C GLU A 121 -5.29 10.34 1.35
N VAL A 122 -5.41 9.02 1.19
CA VAL A 122 -6.03 8.40 0.00
C VAL A 122 -7.50 8.79 -0.10
N MET A 123 -8.25 8.68 1.00
CA MET A 123 -9.66 9.05 1.02
C MET A 123 -9.88 10.52 0.66
N ASN A 124 -8.95 11.41 1.02
CA ASN A 124 -8.98 12.84 0.74
C ASN A 124 -8.17 13.24 -0.52
N ALA A 125 -7.75 12.28 -1.32
CA ALA A 125 -7.09 12.56 -2.58
C ALA A 125 -8.13 12.74 -3.70
N PHE A 126 -8.13 13.93 -4.29
CA PHE A 126 -9.03 14.30 -5.39
C PHE A 126 -8.30 14.42 -6.74
N THR A 127 -6.98 14.21 -6.75
CA THR A 127 -6.16 14.32 -7.96
C THR A 127 -5.17 13.17 -8.04
N TRP A 128 -4.80 12.82 -9.26
CA TRP A 128 -3.83 11.77 -9.54
C TRP A 128 -2.44 12.12 -9.01
N GLU A 129 -2.03 13.38 -9.08
CA GLU A 129 -0.73 13.83 -8.57
C GLU A 129 -0.63 13.63 -7.05
N LYS A 130 -1.74 13.81 -6.32
CA LYS A 130 -1.77 13.52 -4.88
C LYS A 130 -1.72 12.02 -4.62
N MET A 131 -2.44 11.24 -5.41
CA MET A 131 -2.44 9.78 -5.30
C MET A 131 -1.06 9.19 -5.57
N GLU A 132 -0.39 9.63 -6.64
CA GLU A 132 0.98 9.22 -6.97
C GLU A 132 1.97 9.56 -5.85
N ARG A 133 1.86 10.75 -5.27
CA ARG A 133 2.73 11.14 -4.12
C ARG A 133 2.55 10.21 -2.93
N ILE A 134 1.32 9.82 -2.60
CA ILE A 134 1.05 8.89 -1.51
C ILE A 134 1.69 7.53 -1.79
N LEU A 135 1.52 7.01 -3.00
CA LEU A 135 2.11 5.74 -3.43
C LEU A 135 3.65 5.82 -3.45
N GLN A 136 4.21 6.97 -3.85
CA GLN A 136 5.65 7.18 -3.85
C GLN A 136 6.25 7.21 -2.44
N VAL A 137 5.58 7.83 -1.48
CA VAL A 137 6.01 7.81 -0.06
C VAL A 137 6.08 6.37 0.46
N LEU A 138 5.10 5.54 0.12
CA LEU A 138 5.10 4.12 0.49
C LEU A 138 6.18 3.32 -0.23
N PHE A 139 6.39 3.59 -1.51
CA PHE A 139 7.49 3.00 -2.27
C PHE A 139 8.83 3.30 -1.61
N ASP A 140 9.10 4.58 -1.34
CA ASP A 140 10.33 4.99 -0.67
C ASP A 140 10.50 4.32 0.69
N PHE A 141 9.44 4.26 1.46
CA PHE A 141 9.41 3.60 2.76
C PHE A 141 9.79 2.12 2.65
N VAL A 142 9.11 1.36 1.78
CA VAL A 142 9.35 -0.08 1.61
C VAL A 142 10.75 -0.38 1.04
N ILE A 143 11.20 0.43 0.08
CA ILE A 143 12.45 0.16 -0.64
C ILE A 143 13.69 0.72 0.07
N ARG A 144 13.58 1.94 0.66
CA ARG A 144 14.74 2.63 1.27
C ARG A 144 15.09 2.15 2.67
N GLU A 145 14.16 1.60 3.43
CA GLU A 145 14.44 1.08 4.77
C GLU A 145 15.49 -0.05 4.82
N LYS A 146 16.11 -0.33 3.69
CA LYS A 146 17.14 -1.34 3.54
C LYS A 146 18.40 -1.08 4.39
N LYS A 147 18.65 0.17 4.83
CA LYS A 147 19.90 0.52 5.52
C LYS A 147 19.91 0.20 7.01
N ASP A 148 18.75 0.24 7.68
CA ASP A 148 18.69 0.01 9.13
C ASP A 148 18.17 -1.37 9.54
N SER A 149 17.34 -2.02 8.70
CA SER A 149 16.80 -3.35 8.99
C SER A 149 17.84 -4.47 8.98
N ARG A 150 19.03 -4.27 8.40
CA ARG A 150 20.16 -5.21 8.57
C ARG A 150 20.64 -5.30 10.03
N ARG A 151 20.23 -4.37 10.90
CA ARG A 151 20.62 -4.36 12.31
C ARG A 151 19.61 -4.96 13.26
N LYS A 152 18.35 -5.17 12.82
CA LYS A 152 17.33 -5.82 13.68
C LYS A 152 16.75 -7.05 12.99
N LEU A 153 17.58 -8.06 12.76
CA LEU A 153 17.09 -9.43 12.60
C LEU A 153 16.16 -9.75 13.76
N SER A 154 15.02 -10.43 13.52
CA SER A 154 14.14 -10.84 14.63
C SER A 154 15.00 -11.48 15.73
N PRO A 155 14.65 -11.35 16.99
CA PRO A 155 15.45 -11.96 18.08
C PRO A 155 15.73 -13.43 17.84
N LEU A 156 14.83 -14.12 17.19
CA LEU A 156 14.98 -15.53 16.81
C LEU A 156 16.05 -15.72 15.72
N ILE A 157 16.04 -14.90 14.66
CA ILE A 157 17.04 -14.96 13.58
C ILE A 157 18.43 -14.53 14.09
N GLN A 158 18.49 -13.56 15.02
CA GLN A 158 19.75 -13.18 15.65
C GLN A 158 20.31 -14.31 16.49
N LYS A 159 19.45 -15.01 17.26
CA LYS A 159 19.85 -16.20 18.02
C LYS A 159 20.29 -17.33 17.08
N ALA A 160 19.54 -17.59 16.00
CA ALA A 160 19.91 -18.59 15.01
C ALA A 160 21.24 -18.29 14.34
N LYS A 161 21.49 -17.02 13.98
CA LYS A 161 22.77 -16.61 13.41
C LYS A 161 23.92 -16.82 14.39
N ARG A 162 23.78 -16.42 15.65
CA ARG A 162 24.79 -16.67 16.70
C ARG A 162 25.03 -18.16 16.89
N LEU A 163 23.97 -18.95 16.91
CA LEU A 163 24.08 -20.40 17.04
C LEU A 163 24.87 -21.00 15.88
N ILE A 164 24.62 -20.59 14.65
CA ILE A 164 25.38 -21.04 13.48
C ILE A 164 26.86 -20.61 13.58
N GLU A 165 27.11 -19.36 13.96
CA GLU A 165 28.49 -18.85 14.14
C GLU A 165 29.26 -19.57 15.25
N GLU A 166 28.61 -19.89 16.36
CA GLU A 166 29.21 -20.55 17.52
C GLU A 166 29.45 -22.05 17.28
N TYR A 167 28.58 -22.70 16.53
CA TYR A 167 28.68 -24.14 16.23
C TYR A 167 29.17 -24.43 14.81
N TYR A 168 29.67 -23.41 14.08
CA TYR A 168 30.26 -23.58 12.78
C TYR A 168 31.45 -24.53 12.84
N GLY A 169 31.27 -25.73 12.31
CA GLY A 169 32.33 -26.80 12.37
C GLY A 169 32.10 -27.87 13.44
N SER A 170 31.07 -27.75 14.28
CA SER A 170 30.60 -28.82 15.18
C SER A 170 29.26 -29.39 14.67
N GLN A 171 29.02 -30.68 14.93
CA GLN A 171 27.76 -31.33 14.52
C GLN A 171 26.69 -30.95 15.55
N ILE A 172 25.89 -29.91 15.28
CA ILE A 172 24.67 -29.61 16.03
C ILE A 172 23.49 -30.32 15.36
N THR A 173 22.63 -31.00 16.13
CA THR A 173 21.42 -31.62 15.59
C THR A 173 20.28 -30.60 15.46
N LEU A 174 19.29 -30.91 14.61
CA LEU A 174 18.11 -30.08 14.42
C LEU A 174 17.35 -29.87 15.75
N GLU A 175 17.22 -30.94 16.55
CA GLU A 175 16.56 -30.95 17.85
C GLU A 175 17.30 -30.02 18.85
N GLU A 176 18.61 -30.03 18.83
CA GLU A 176 19.44 -29.21 19.70
C GLU A 176 19.38 -27.74 19.33
N ALA A 177 19.40 -27.45 18.02
CA ALA A 177 19.18 -26.10 17.48
C ALA A 177 17.78 -25.58 17.83
N ALA A 178 16.72 -26.38 17.65
CA ALA A 178 15.35 -26.04 18.00
C ALA A 178 15.20 -25.72 19.49
N ARG A 179 15.80 -26.55 20.36
CA ARG A 179 15.79 -26.33 21.83
C ARG A 179 16.46 -25.01 22.22
N GLN A 180 17.62 -24.69 21.65
CA GLN A 180 18.34 -23.44 21.94
C GLN A 180 17.62 -22.20 21.42
N LEU A 181 16.90 -22.35 20.30
CA LEU A 181 16.06 -21.28 19.74
C LEU A 181 14.69 -21.16 20.41
N SER A 182 14.33 -22.09 21.31
CA SER A 182 13.03 -22.17 21.97
C SER A 182 11.85 -22.28 20.97
N VAL A 183 12.05 -23.08 19.92
CA VAL A 183 11.06 -23.40 18.89
C VAL A 183 10.92 -24.92 18.73
N SER A 184 9.86 -25.37 18.04
CA SER A 184 9.75 -26.81 17.74
C SER A 184 10.66 -27.22 16.57
N PRO A 185 11.15 -28.47 16.51
CA PRO A 185 11.96 -28.95 15.40
C PRO A 185 11.26 -28.83 14.05
N GLU A 186 9.92 -29.01 14.02
CA GLU A 186 9.08 -28.88 12.82
C GLU A 186 9.05 -27.43 12.30
N TYR A 187 9.26 -26.46 13.18
CA TYR A 187 9.35 -25.04 12.76
C TYR A 187 10.65 -24.71 12.05
N LEU A 188 11.71 -25.49 12.27
CA LEU A 188 13.02 -25.29 11.64
C LEU A 188 13.21 -26.11 10.38
N SER A 189 12.41 -27.14 10.15
CA SER A 189 12.46 -28.01 8.97
C SER A 189 11.65 -27.45 7.81
#